data_535519cb37ebd343ede9d8d712ad83b8
#
_entry.id   535519cb37ebd343ede9d8d712ad83b8
#
_cell.length_a   1.000
_cell.length_b   1.000
_cell.length_c   1.000
_cell.angle_alpha   90.00
_cell.angle_beta   90.00
_cell.angle_gamma   90.00
#
_symmetry.space_group_name_H-M   'P 1'
#
loop_
_entity.id
_entity.type
_entity.pdbx_description
1 polymer ?
#
loop_
_entity_poly.entity_id
_entity_poly.type
_entity_poly.pdbx_seq_one_letter_code
_entity_poly.pdbx_strand_id
1 'polypeptide(L)'
;MSEESSSISVQYFVSRFVILLAVSLTVGLGGFFSGALLSHQAVACAVFIGLIMGTLFFWKFRLALAFLGLAVLVFSGSLDIPHFVQSSSLEVILFLVGMMVIVGALRDLGFFTWIVQLIVEMPNLSGMKFITVTSVASALLACAVDEVTSIIFISTLIFQVCDRLKLNPTPYILIAVLATNIGSSGTMMGNPVGIYIGTKGGLTFGDFMLWAFPVMLLSLFSVIALLLFIFRKELKKFDESLQSRLAQGLTLAPKTKVPYKPGLILLICTVCAIASHHPTEELLGLPKNTVLIVAPLVCSGIVMIIKQNRARYYIEREVDWWTLIFFMLLFAVAGTLEYTHVDQVMAHGFSKICGTSPYELVPFIFFSSAVGSAFVDNVIFVAAFCPVIEQLSQSVKDFPLWWALLFGACFGGNITMIGSTANIVALGMLEKRPSASHVTFMKWLAVGLPATLLSGVIVVTVILALNPLMADRPADLDFEKIDKTTGHHFEGKLANFEVAGIRAYESGAAAPSVGFEGKESYVFATAYGRNANETIPVALPKDVSLTDSATMLSGAMYSVPESDSQYPVLLVVKEAKPVKMK
;
A
#
# COMPACT_ATOMS: atom_id res chain seq x y z
N MET A 1 -34.70 -3.12 -12.52
CA MET A 1 -33.74 -2.92 -11.44
C MET A 1 -34.53 -2.79 -10.16
N SER A 2 -34.84 -3.88 -9.51
CA SER A 2 -35.42 -3.90 -8.17
C SER A 2 -34.26 -4.10 -7.19
N GLU A 3 -33.86 -3.02 -6.53
CA GLU A 3 -33.09 -3.12 -5.31
C GLU A 3 -33.98 -3.83 -4.28
N GLU A 4 -33.75 -5.12 -4.08
CA GLU A 4 -34.15 -5.77 -2.85
C GLU A 4 -33.34 -5.13 -1.71
N SER A 5 -33.90 -4.09 -1.13
CA SER A 5 -33.49 -3.57 0.17
C SER A 5 -33.80 -4.68 1.19
N SER A 6 -32.86 -5.58 1.44
CA SER A 6 -32.86 -6.35 2.68
C SER A 6 -32.72 -5.32 3.80
N SER A 7 -33.84 -4.88 4.36
CA SER A 7 -33.88 -4.00 5.52
C SER A 7 -33.12 -4.72 6.64
N ILE A 8 -31.94 -4.20 6.99
CA ILE A 8 -31.19 -4.67 8.15
C ILE A 8 -32.17 -4.57 9.33
N SER A 9 -32.41 -5.65 10.06
CA SER A 9 -33.31 -5.59 11.20
C SER A 9 -32.80 -4.54 12.17
N VAL A 10 -33.67 -3.67 12.66
CA VAL A 10 -33.32 -2.57 13.57
C VAL A 10 -32.51 -3.11 14.76
N GLN A 11 -32.89 -4.26 15.28
CA GLN A 11 -32.18 -4.90 16.40
C GLN A 11 -30.73 -5.30 16.05
N TYR A 12 -30.50 -5.80 14.85
CA TYR A 12 -29.15 -6.15 14.35
C TYR A 12 -28.29 -4.89 14.16
N PHE A 13 -28.90 -3.81 13.62
CA PHE A 13 -28.23 -2.53 13.46
C PHE A 13 -27.83 -1.95 14.82
N VAL A 14 -28.78 -1.86 15.76
CA VAL A 14 -28.55 -1.29 17.09
C VAL A 14 -27.48 -2.08 17.86
N SER A 15 -27.55 -3.41 17.86
CA SER A 15 -26.57 -4.24 18.59
C SER A 15 -25.14 -4.03 18.10
N ARG A 16 -24.92 -3.97 16.79
CA ARG A 16 -23.58 -3.74 16.20
C ARG A 16 -23.11 -2.30 16.40
N PHE A 17 -24.03 -1.34 16.36
CA PHE A 17 -23.69 0.05 16.62
C PHE A 17 -23.29 0.26 18.10
N VAL A 18 -23.94 -0.42 19.03
CA VAL A 18 -23.56 -0.42 20.45
C VAL A 18 -22.18 -1.05 20.64
N ILE A 19 -21.90 -2.19 19.97
CA ILE A 19 -20.56 -2.82 20.02
C ILE A 19 -19.49 -1.86 19.47
N LEU A 20 -19.75 -1.21 18.33
CA LEU A 20 -18.85 -0.23 17.74
C LEU A 20 -18.54 0.89 18.75
N LEU A 21 -19.55 1.51 19.33
CA LEU A 21 -19.36 2.57 20.32
C LEU A 21 -18.64 2.08 21.56
N ALA A 22 -19.00 0.89 22.08
CA ALA A 22 -18.36 0.31 23.25
C ALA A 22 -16.86 0.06 23.01
N VAL A 23 -16.46 -0.54 21.90
CA VAL A 23 -15.06 -0.80 21.56
C VAL A 23 -14.30 0.52 21.37
N SER A 24 -14.84 1.46 20.60
CA SER A 24 -14.21 2.76 20.36
C SER A 24 -13.99 3.54 21.67
N LEU A 25 -15.00 3.61 22.53
CA LEU A 25 -14.91 4.27 23.83
C LEU A 25 -13.97 3.53 24.77
N THR A 26 -13.94 2.19 24.77
CA THR A 26 -13.03 1.41 25.61
C THR A 26 -11.57 1.67 25.23
N VAL A 27 -11.25 1.75 23.93
CA VAL A 27 -9.89 2.07 23.49
C VAL A 27 -9.51 3.50 23.86
N GLY A 28 -10.35 4.48 23.56
CA GLY A 28 -10.06 5.89 23.87
C GLY A 28 -9.97 6.14 25.38
N LEU A 29 -11.03 5.82 26.13
CA LEU A 29 -11.07 6.02 27.58
C LEU A 29 -10.06 5.14 28.31
N GLY A 30 -9.90 3.89 27.91
CA GLY A 30 -8.90 2.98 28.48
C GLY A 30 -7.49 3.50 28.33
N GLY A 31 -7.12 3.98 27.14
CA GLY A 31 -5.82 4.63 26.88
C GLY A 31 -5.62 5.90 27.70
N PHE A 32 -6.66 6.73 27.83
CA PHE A 32 -6.62 7.95 28.62
C PHE A 32 -6.48 7.67 30.14
N PHE A 33 -7.33 6.82 30.70
CA PHE A 33 -7.29 6.52 32.13
C PHE A 33 -6.08 5.68 32.57
N SER A 34 -5.48 4.90 31.65
CA SER A 34 -4.21 4.23 31.93
C SER A 34 -2.99 5.16 31.89
N GLY A 35 -3.17 6.41 31.45
CA GLY A 35 -2.08 7.36 31.26
C GLY A 35 -1.21 7.09 30.03
N ALA A 36 -1.62 6.15 29.17
CA ALA A 36 -0.91 5.81 27.94
C ALA A 36 -1.16 6.82 26.82
N LEU A 37 -2.31 7.51 26.82
CA LEU A 37 -2.71 8.47 25.79
C LEU A 37 -3.16 9.79 26.42
N LEU A 38 -2.82 10.89 25.77
CA LEU A 38 -3.36 12.23 26.05
C LEU A 38 -4.81 12.34 25.52
N SER A 39 -5.53 13.37 25.93
CA SER A 39 -6.96 13.56 25.56
C SER A 39 -7.19 13.56 24.05
N HIS A 40 -6.39 14.31 23.28
CA HIS A 40 -6.51 14.37 21.80
C HIS A 40 -6.13 13.05 21.16
N GLN A 41 -5.11 12.36 21.67
CA GLN A 41 -4.70 11.02 21.23
C GLN A 41 -5.81 9.99 21.46
N ALA A 42 -6.44 10.04 22.62
CA ALA A 42 -7.53 9.14 23.00
C ALA A 42 -8.75 9.31 22.04
N VAL A 43 -9.09 10.56 21.69
CA VAL A 43 -10.15 10.86 20.72
C VAL A 43 -9.75 10.36 19.32
N ALA A 44 -8.54 10.63 18.86
CA ALA A 44 -8.04 10.16 17.56
C ALA A 44 -8.10 8.63 17.46
N CYS A 45 -7.60 7.91 18.48
CA CYS A 45 -7.67 6.45 18.55
C CYS A 45 -9.12 5.95 18.57
N ALA A 46 -10.00 6.55 19.36
CA ALA A 46 -11.40 6.14 19.45
C ALA A 46 -12.13 6.28 18.11
N VAL A 47 -11.92 7.41 17.41
CA VAL A 47 -12.53 7.66 16.10
C VAL A 47 -11.95 6.72 15.05
N PHE A 48 -10.64 6.51 15.03
CA PHE A 48 -10.00 5.62 14.07
C PHE A 48 -10.46 4.17 14.24
N ILE A 49 -10.49 3.64 15.48
CA ILE A 49 -11.03 2.32 15.78
C ILE A 49 -12.53 2.24 15.46
N GLY A 50 -13.29 3.30 15.74
CA GLY A 50 -14.68 3.42 15.35
C GLY A 50 -14.89 3.32 13.85
N LEU A 51 -14.02 3.92 13.05
CA LEU A 51 -14.05 3.83 11.59
C LEU A 51 -13.73 2.41 11.11
N ILE A 52 -12.70 1.76 11.69
CA ILE A 52 -12.37 0.35 11.42
C ILE A 52 -13.56 -0.56 11.70
N MET A 53 -14.10 -0.51 12.92
CA MET A 53 -15.24 -1.34 13.32
C MET A 53 -16.49 -1.01 12.51
N GLY A 54 -16.64 0.25 12.13
CA GLY A 54 -17.72 0.72 11.28
C GLY A 54 -17.66 0.14 9.87
N THR A 55 -16.50 0.10 9.26
CA THR A 55 -16.32 -0.55 7.94
C THR A 55 -16.56 -2.05 8.00
N LEU A 56 -16.15 -2.71 9.07
CA LEU A 56 -16.37 -4.14 9.30
C LEU A 56 -17.87 -4.49 9.43
N PHE A 57 -18.60 -3.70 10.22
CA PHE A 57 -20.02 -3.99 10.52
C PHE A 57 -20.98 -3.39 9.49
N PHE A 58 -20.62 -2.25 8.89
CA PHE A 58 -21.50 -1.41 8.09
C PHE A 58 -20.83 -0.98 6.78
N TRP A 59 -20.32 -1.91 5.99
CA TRP A 59 -19.64 -1.65 4.72
C TRP A 59 -20.38 -0.63 3.83
N LYS A 60 -21.72 -0.77 3.74
CA LYS A 60 -22.56 0.13 2.93
C LYS A 60 -22.64 1.57 3.49
N PHE A 61 -22.32 1.79 4.75
CA PHE A 61 -22.37 3.08 5.42
C PHE A 61 -20.99 3.64 5.79
N ARG A 62 -19.92 2.99 5.32
CA ARG A 62 -18.53 3.37 5.67
C ARG A 62 -18.23 4.85 5.44
N LEU A 63 -18.74 5.44 4.34
CA LEU A 63 -18.56 6.85 4.04
C LEU A 63 -19.28 7.76 5.05
N ALA A 64 -20.51 7.42 5.46
CA ALA A 64 -21.23 8.17 6.46
C ALA A 64 -20.53 8.16 7.82
N LEU A 65 -19.95 7.02 8.19
CA LEU A 65 -19.16 6.89 9.42
C LEU A 65 -17.87 7.71 9.34
N ALA A 66 -17.24 7.78 8.18
CA ALA A 66 -16.06 8.63 7.97
C ALA A 66 -16.41 10.13 8.11
N PHE A 67 -17.54 10.58 7.58
CA PHE A 67 -18.03 11.96 7.79
C PHE A 67 -18.27 12.26 9.27
N LEU A 68 -18.93 11.36 9.99
CA LEU A 68 -19.20 11.55 11.42
C LEU A 68 -17.90 11.52 12.24
N GLY A 69 -16.97 10.59 11.93
CA GLY A 69 -15.67 10.51 12.58
C GLY A 69 -14.85 11.79 12.39
N LEU A 70 -14.78 12.29 11.16
CA LEU A 70 -14.14 13.58 10.86
C LEU A 70 -14.78 14.73 11.65
N ALA A 71 -16.10 14.80 11.69
CA ALA A 71 -16.79 15.83 12.46
C ALA A 71 -16.41 15.79 13.94
N VAL A 72 -16.33 14.59 14.55
CA VAL A 72 -15.88 14.43 15.94
C VAL A 72 -14.46 14.94 16.13
N LEU A 73 -13.52 14.62 15.20
CA LEU A 73 -12.13 15.07 15.29
C LEU A 73 -12.01 16.59 15.21
N VAL A 74 -12.75 17.23 14.30
CA VAL A 74 -12.73 18.68 14.15
C VAL A 74 -13.37 19.38 15.35
N PHE A 75 -14.54 18.92 15.82
CA PHE A 75 -15.20 19.53 16.97
C PHE A 75 -14.45 19.32 18.29
N SER A 76 -13.70 18.24 18.42
CA SER A 76 -12.83 18.00 19.60
C SER A 76 -11.52 18.79 19.57
N GLY A 77 -11.21 19.47 18.46
CA GLY A 77 -9.94 20.15 18.25
C GLY A 77 -8.75 19.18 18.06
N SER A 78 -9.02 17.89 17.82
CA SER A 78 -7.98 16.91 17.52
C SER A 78 -7.48 16.98 16.08
N LEU A 79 -8.22 17.67 15.20
CA LEU A 79 -7.86 17.95 13.81
C LEU A 79 -8.38 19.32 13.42
N ASP A 80 -7.57 20.12 12.77
CA ASP A 80 -7.98 21.37 12.14
C ASP A 80 -8.14 21.25 10.61
N ILE A 81 -8.68 22.27 9.96
CA ILE A 81 -8.95 22.24 8.51
C ILE A 81 -7.66 22.23 7.67
N PRO A 82 -6.61 23.01 7.98
CA PRO A 82 -5.35 22.92 7.26
C PRO A 82 -4.74 21.52 7.28
N HIS A 83 -4.62 20.90 8.46
CA HIS A 83 -4.09 19.53 8.59
C HIS A 83 -5.02 18.49 7.97
N PHE A 84 -6.35 18.69 8.01
CA PHE A 84 -7.28 17.85 7.25
C PHE A 84 -6.94 17.85 5.75
N VAL A 85 -6.73 19.02 5.14
CA VAL A 85 -6.40 19.12 3.71
C VAL A 85 -5.05 18.47 3.40
N GLN A 86 -4.05 18.72 4.23
CA GLN A 86 -2.71 18.14 4.09
C GLN A 86 -2.74 16.60 4.18
N SER A 87 -3.43 16.06 5.19
CA SER A 87 -3.50 14.61 5.42
C SER A 87 -4.45 13.87 4.48
N SER A 88 -5.27 14.58 3.68
CA SER A 88 -6.23 13.97 2.75
C SER A 88 -5.59 13.22 1.58
N SER A 89 -4.27 13.29 1.41
CA SER A 89 -3.50 12.66 0.32
C SER A 89 -4.16 12.89 -1.06
N LEU A 90 -4.42 14.15 -1.38
CA LEU A 90 -5.11 14.54 -2.63
C LEU A 90 -4.37 14.06 -3.87
N GLU A 91 -3.05 13.94 -3.80
CA GLU A 91 -2.20 13.38 -4.84
C GLU A 91 -2.59 11.93 -5.17
N VAL A 92 -2.83 11.10 -4.16
CA VAL A 92 -3.31 9.71 -4.34
C VAL A 92 -4.70 9.71 -4.98
N ILE A 93 -5.60 10.57 -4.51
CA ILE A 93 -6.96 10.67 -5.06
C ILE A 93 -6.94 11.07 -6.54
N LEU A 94 -6.14 12.08 -6.90
CA LEU A 94 -6.02 12.54 -8.29
C LEU A 94 -5.41 11.47 -9.19
N PHE A 95 -4.39 10.75 -8.72
CA PHE A 95 -3.83 9.61 -9.42
C PHE A 95 -4.92 8.57 -9.72
N LEU A 96 -5.71 8.19 -8.71
CA LEU A 96 -6.78 7.20 -8.86
C LEU A 96 -7.87 7.68 -9.83
N VAL A 97 -8.28 8.95 -9.77
CA VAL A 97 -9.22 9.53 -10.74
C VAL A 97 -8.72 9.37 -12.17
N GLY A 98 -7.45 9.76 -12.42
CA GLY A 98 -6.83 9.61 -13.73
C GLY A 98 -6.82 8.17 -14.21
N MET A 99 -6.40 7.25 -13.34
CA MET A 99 -6.36 5.82 -13.67
C MET A 99 -7.75 5.24 -13.94
N MET A 100 -8.77 5.58 -13.16
CA MET A 100 -10.14 5.10 -13.38
C MET A 100 -10.71 5.56 -14.73
N VAL A 101 -10.41 6.79 -15.16
CA VAL A 101 -10.78 7.28 -16.50
C VAL A 101 -10.08 6.47 -17.59
N ILE A 102 -8.79 6.19 -17.44
CA ILE A 102 -8.01 5.39 -18.40
C ILE A 102 -8.59 3.97 -18.48
N VAL A 103 -8.92 3.37 -17.35
CA VAL A 103 -9.53 2.02 -17.27
C VAL A 103 -10.88 1.98 -18.00
N GLY A 104 -11.73 3.00 -17.79
CA GLY A 104 -12.99 3.16 -18.51
C GLY A 104 -12.78 3.24 -20.02
N ALA A 105 -11.76 3.98 -20.46
CA ALA A 105 -11.40 4.07 -21.88
C ALA A 105 -10.85 2.73 -22.42
N LEU A 106 -10.02 2.00 -21.67
CA LEU A 106 -9.54 0.67 -22.06
C LEU A 106 -10.70 -0.31 -22.25
N ARG A 107 -11.72 -0.23 -21.39
CA ARG A 107 -12.97 -1.00 -21.52
C ARG A 107 -13.69 -0.68 -22.82
N ASP A 108 -13.91 0.58 -23.12
CA ASP A 108 -14.57 1.05 -24.35
C ASP A 108 -13.78 0.71 -25.63
N LEU A 109 -12.46 0.63 -25.54
CA LEU A 109 -11.57 0.26 -26.64
C LEU A 109 -11.44 -1.26 -26.83
N GLY A 110 -12.15 -2.07 -26.04
CA GLY A 110 -12.19 -3.52 -26.18
C GLY A 110 -10.93 -4.26 -25.70
N PHE A 111 -10.02 -3.56 -25.00
CA PHE A 111 -8.76 -4.15 -24.54
C PHE A 111 -8.96 -5.41 -23.69
N PHE A 112 -9.85 -5.35 -22.69
CA PHE A 112 -10.12 -6.51 -21.84
C PHE A 112 -10.80 -7.66 -22.59
N THR A 113 -11.70 -7.35 -23.53
CA THR A 113 -12.34 -8.36 -24.38
C THR A 113 -11.32 -9.09 -25.25
N TRP A 114 -10.31 -8.38 -25.74
CA TRP A 114 -9.19 -8.98 -26.49
C TRP A 114 -8.37 -9.94 -25.60
N ILE A 115 -8.05 -9.59 -24.36
CA ILE A 115 -7.33 -10.48 -23.43
C ILE A 115 -8.15 -11.76 -23.17
N VAL A 116 -9.46 -11.62 -22.91
CA VAL A 116 -10.38 -12.74 -22.77
C VAL A 116 -10.31 -13.68 -23.97
N GLN A 117 -10.32 -13.09 -25.17
CA GLN A 117 -10.28 -13.87 -26.42
C GLN A 117 -8.94 -14.60 -26.61
N LEU A 118 -7.81 -13.95 -26.30
CA LEU A 118 -6.50 -14.60 -26.33
C LEU A 118 -6.44 -15.86 -25.47
N ILE A 119 -7.04 -15.82 -24.28
CA ILE A 119 -7.02 -16.95 -23.35
C ILE A 119 -7.90 -18.10 -23.86
N VAL A 120 -9.07 -17.79 -24.41
CA VAL A 120 -10.02 -18.81 -24.86
C VAL A 120 -9.59 -19.46 -26.18
N GLU A 121 -8.87 -18.73 -27.04
CA GLU A 121 -8.34 -19.22 -28.32
C GLU A 121 -6.99 -19.96 -28.19
N MET A 122 -6.47 -20.13 -26.98
CA MET A 122 -5.20 -20.84 -26.77
C MET A 122 -5.24 -22.27 -27.32
N PRO A 123 -4.22 -22.67 -28.10
CA PRO A 123 -4.13 -24.03 -28.60
C PRO A 123 -3.87 -25.04 -27.46
N ASN A 124 -4.47 -26.23 -27.57
CA ASN A 124 -4.33 -27.31 -26.58
C ASN A 124 -4.63 -26.83 -25.14
N LEU A 125 -5.75 -26.11 -24.98
CA LEU A 125 -6.22 -25.65 -23.68
C LEU A 125 -6.49 -26.87 -22.79
N SER A 126 -6.08 -26.78 -21.53
CA SER A 126 -6.38 -27.75 -20.45
C SER A 126 -6.77 -26.99 -19.20
N GLY A 127 -7.39 -27.66 -18.23
CA GLY A 127 -7.78 -27.03 -16.98
C GLY A 127 -6.59 -26.39 -16.25
N MET A 128 -5.43 -27.04 -16.25
CA MET A 128 -4.21 -26.50 -15.69
C MET A 128 -3.76 -25.22 -16.43
N LYS A 129 -3.68 -25.27 -17.78
CA LYS A 129 -3.31 -24.10 -18.58
C LYS A 129 -4.31 -22.95 -18.41
N PHE A 130 -5.61 -23.27 -18.45
CA PHE A 130 -6.66 -22.26 -18.28
C PHE A 130 -6.50 -21.52 -16.96
N ILE A 131 -6.38 -22.24 -15.84
CA ILE A 131 -6.22 -21.65 -14.51
C ILE A 131 -4.91 -20.88 -14.39
N THR A 132 -3.79 -21.45 -14.82
CA THR A 132 -2.49 -20.76 -14.74
C THR A 132 -2.51 -19.45 -15.53
N VAL A 133 -2.99 -19.49 -16.77
CA VAL A 133 -3.01 -18.30 -17.63
C VAL A 133 -4.01 -17.26 -17.14
N THR A 134 -5.21 -17.67 -16.70
CA THR A 134 -6.19 -16.73 -16.13
C THR A 134 -5.70 -16.10 -14.84
N SER A 135 -5.00 -16.86 -13.97
CA SER A 135 -4.42 -16.35 -12.73
C SER A 135 -3.28 -15.38 -13.00
N VAL A 136 -2.37 -15.72 -13.92
CA VAL A 136 -1.28 -14.82 -14.32
C VAL A 136 -1.83 -13.56 -15.00
N ALA A 137 -2.81 -13.72 -15.90
CA ALA A 137 -3.47 -12.57 -16.53
C ALA A 137 -4.17 -11.69 -15.50
N SER A 138 -4.85 -12.29 -14.51
CA SER A 138 -5.50 -11.55 -13.42
C SER A 138 -4.48 -10.76 -12.60
N ALA A 139 -3.38 -11.38 -12.22
CA ALA A 139 -2.33 -10.72 -11.45
C ALA A 139 -1.66 -9.59 -12.25
N LEU A 140 -1.31 -9.81 -13.52
CA LEU A 140 -0.69 -8.79 -14.37
C LEU A 140 -1.65 -7.63 -14.69
N LEU A 141 -2.93 -7.92 -14.88
CA LEU A 141 -3.95 -6.87 -15.01
C LEU A 141 -4.10 -6.07 -13.72
N ALA A 142 -4.08 -6.74 -12.56
CA ALA A 142 -4.09 -6.04 -11.28
C ALA A 142 -2.86 -5.14 -11.12
N CYS A 143 -1.67 -5.59 -11.51
CA CYS A 143 -0.47 -4.75 -11.52
C CYS A 143 -0.60 -3.50 -12.41
N ALA A 144 -1.22 -3.65 -13.59
CA ALA A 144 -1.20 -2.63 -14.64
C ALA A 144 -2.38 -1.67 -14.61
N VAL A 145 -3.48 -2.07 -13.96
CA VAL A 145 -4.75 -1.34 -13.99
C VAL A 145 -5.29 -1.12 -12.58
N ASP A 146 -5.92 -2.13 -12.00
CA ASP A 146 -6.35 -2.23 -10.61
C ASP A 146 -6.92 -3.64 -10.32
N GLU A 147 -7.01 -4.00 -9.05
CA GLU A 147 -7.46 -5.32 -8.62
C GLU A 147 -8.96 -5.57 -8.88
N VAL A 148 -9.81 -4.54 -8.73
CA VAL A 148 -11.26 -4.66 -8.90
C VAL A 148 -11.62 -4.86 -10.37
N THR A 149 -11.06 -4.04 -11.24
CA THR A 149 -11.27 -4.18 -12.69
C THR A 149 -10.76 -5.52 -13.19
N SER A 150 -9.56 -5.92 -12.77
CA SER A 150 -8.97 -7.21 -13.13
C SER A 150 -9.93 -8.36 -12.82
N ILE A 151 -10.42 -8.46 -11.58
CA ILE A 151 -11.26 -9.57 -11.17
C ILE A 151 -12.63 -9.57 -11.85
N ILE A 152 -13.20 -8.42 -12.19
CA ILE A 152 -14.46 -8.33 -12.94
C ILE A 152 -14.31 -8.97 -14.32
N PHE A 153 -13.24 -8.63 -15.05
CA PHE A 153 -13.02 -9.16 -16.40
C PHE A 153 -12.67 -10.65 -16.38
N ILE A 154 -11.78 -11.06 -15.51
CA ILE A 154 -11.40 -12.47 -15.38
C ILE A 154 -12.57 -13.33 -14.88
N SER A 155 -13.38 -12.83 -13.95
CA SER A 155 -14.60 -13.53 -13.52
C SER A 155 -15.59 -13.70 -14.67
N THR A 156 -15.76 -12.66 -15.49
CA THR A 156 -16.63 -12.73 -16.67
C THR A 156 -16.15 -13.80 -17.65
N LEU A 157 -14.84 -13.88 -17.89
CA LEU A 157 -14.23 -14.96 -18.69
C LEU A 157 -14.51 -16.34 -18.09
N ILE A 158 -14.24 -16.51 -16.80
CA ILE A 158 -14.44 -17.78 -16.10
C ILE A 158 -15.90 -18.21 -16.19
N PHE A 159 -16.85 -17.28 -15.97
CA PHE A 159 -18.28 -17.58 -16.11
C PHE A 159 -18.64 -18.05 -17.53
N GLN A 160 -18.17 -17.33 -18.57
CA GLN A 160 -18.43 -17.73 -19.96
C GLN A 160 -17.92 -19.13 -20.28
N VAL A 161 -16.73 -19.49 -19.80
CA VAL A 161 -16.16 -20.83 -20.03
C VAL A 161 -16.89 -21.88 -19.20
N CYS A 162 -17.13 -21.64 -17.91
CA CYS A 162 -17.84 -22.58 -17.04
C CYS A 162 -19.29 -22.83 -17.46
N ASP A 163 -20.01 -21.78 -17.90
CA ASP A 163 -21.39 -21.94 -18.40
C ASP A 163 -21.43 -22.83 -19.66
N ARG A 164 -20.44 -22.68 -20.55
CA ARG A 164 -20.34 -23.53 -21.76
C ARG A 164 -19.93 -24.96 -21.47
N LEU A 165 -19.08 -25.17 -20.46
CA LEU A 165 -18.65 -26.50 -20.02
C LEU A 165 -19.59 -27.12 -18.97
N LYS A 166 -20.64 -26.40 -18.55
CA LYS A 166 -21.56 -26.76 -17.47
C LYS A 166 -20.85 -27.12 -16.17
N LEU A 167 -19.83 -26.31 -15.81
CA LEU A 167 -19.01 -26.48 -14.61
C LEU A 167 -19.40 -25.47 -13.53
N ASN A 168 -19.15 -25.82 -12.27
CA ASN A 168 -19.22 -24.88 -11.16
C ASN A 168 -18.08 -23.86 -11.24
N PRO A 169 -18.35 -22.54 -11.37
CA PRO A 169 -17.31 -21.52 -11.50
C PRO A 169 -16.56 -21.22 -10.20
N THR A 170 -17.10 -21.58 -9.05
CA THR A 170 -16.58 -21.19 -7.73
C THR A 170 -15.09 -21.48 -7.53
N PRO A 171 -14.53 -22.68 -7.81
CA PRO A 171 -13.12 -22.97 -7.61
C PRO A 171 -12.22 -22.06 -8.45
N TYR A 172 -12.62 -21.81 -9.70
CA TYR A 172 -11.85 -21.02 -10.66
C TYR A 172 -11.81 -19.54 -10.28
N ILE A 173 -12.94 -19.01 -9.78
CA ILE A 173 -13.03 -17.63 -9.26
C ILE A 173 -12.18 -17.47 -7.99
N LEU A 174 -12.22 -18.43 -7.06
CA LEU A 174 -11.37 -18.39 -5.86
C LEU A 174 -9.88 -18.30 -6.22
N ILE A 175 -9.43 -19.13 -7.18
CA ILE A 175 -8.03 -19.11 -7.61
C ILE A 175 -7.68 -17.75 -8.25
N ALA A 176 -8.54 -17.24 -9.13
CA ALA A 176 -8.30 -15.97 -9.81
C ALA A 176 -8.22 -14.79 -8.84
N VAL A 177 -9.12 -14.74 -7.85
CA VAL A 177 -9.16 -13.65 -6.87
C VAL A 177 -7.90 -13.64 -5.98
N LEU A 178 -7.46 -14.81 -5.50
CA LEU A 178 -6.24 -14.91 -4.72
C LEU A 178 -5.00 -14.45 -5.53
N ALA A 179 -4.96 -14.80 -6.82
CA ALA A 179 -3.92 -14.34 -7.73
C ALA A 179 -3.99 -12.82 -7.97
N THR A 180 -5.21 -12.25 -8.07
CA THR A 180 -5.43 -10.80 -8.23
C THR A 180 -4.83 -10.02 -7.06
N ASN A 181 -5.14 -10.41 -5.82
CA ASN A 181 -4.63 -9.76 -4.62
C ASN A 181 -3.10 -9.86 -4.49
N ILE A 182 -2.50 -10.98 -4.93
CA ILE A 182 -1.04 -11.09 -5.01
C ILE A 182 -0.51 -10.12 -6.07
N GLY A 183 -1.12 -10.12 -7.25
CA GLY A 183 -0.71 -9.28 -8.37
C GLY A 183 -0.74 -7.79 -8.04
N SER A 184 -1.75 -7.33 -7.31
CA SER A 184 -1.91 -5.90 -7.00
C SER A 184 -0.73 -5.29 -6.22
N SER A 185 0.10 -6.11 -5.58
CA SER A 185 1.31 -5.66 -4.87
C SER A 185 2.53 -5.43 -5.78
N GLY A 186 2.46 -5.84 -7.05
CA GLY A 186 3.64 -5.84 -7.92
C GLY A 186 4.08 -4.46 -8.42
N THR A 187 3.17 -3.48 -8.43
CA THR A 187 3.44 -2.11 -8.87
C THR A 187 2.69 -1.10 -8.02
N MET A 188 3.08 0.17 -8.10
CA MET A 188 2.36 1.26 -7.44
C MET A 188 0.91 1.41 -7.94
N MET A 189 0.64 1.00 -9.19
CA MET A 189 -0.65 1.20 -9.85
C MET A 189 -1.68 0.13 -9.49
N GLY A 190 -1.25 -0.99 -8.91
CA GLY A 190 -2.05 -2.19 -8.74
C GLY A 190 -3.24 -2.04 -7.79
N ASN A 191 -3.13 -1.15 -6.82
CA ASN A 191 -4.20 -0.81 -5.90
C ASN A 191 -3.88 0.51 -5.16
N PRO A 192 -4.85 1.09 -4.41
CA PRO A 192 -4.61 2.30 -3.63
C PRO A 192 -3.50 2.18 -2.57
N VAL A 193 -3.24 0.96 -2.07
CA VAL A 193 -2.16 0.68 -1.11
C VAL A 193 -0.79 0.95 -1.72
N GLY A 194 -0.57 0.47 -2.96
CA GLY A 194 0.70 0.65 -3.66
C GLY A 194 1.06 2.12 -3.86
N ILE A 195 0.10 2.92 -4.34
CA ILE A 195 0.36 4.35 -4.57
C ILE A 195 0.53 5.11 -3.24
N TYR A 196 -0.26 4.79 -2.21
CA TYR A 196 -0.16 5.45 -0.90
C TYR A 196 1.19 5.15 -0.21
N ILE A 197 1.61 3.87 -0.19
CA ILE A 197 2.93 3.46 0.32
C ILE A 197 4.05 4.10 -0.51
N GLY A 198 3.91 4.11 -1.83
CA GLY A 198 4.89 4.72 -2.73
C GLY A 198 5.08 6.20 -2.44
N THR A 199 3.99 6.95 -2.28
CA THR A 199 4.02 8.38 -1.99
C THR A 199 4.59 8.66 -0.60
N LYS A 200 4.08 7.99 0.44
CA LYS A 200 4.51 8.16 1.83
C LYS A 200 5.95 7.67 2.06
N GLY A 201 6.30 6.49 1.55
CA GLY A 201 7.65 5.93 1.65
C GLY A 201 8.66 6.51 0.66
N GLY A 202 8.29 7.50 -0.18
CA GLY A 202 9.16 8.05 -1.23
C GLY A 202 9.69 6.98 -2.19
N LEU A 203 8.91 5.88 -2.41
CA LEU A 203 9.29 4.78 -3.29
C LEU A 203 8.98 5.13 -4.75
N THR A 204 9.89 4.83 -5.64
CA THR A 204 9.71 5.06 -7.07
C THR A 204 9.06 3.86 -7.76
N PHE A 205 8.53 4.06 -8.97
CA PHE A 205 8.08 2.94 -9.80
C PHE A 205 9.21 1.95 -10.08
N GLY A 206 10.45 2.44 -10.22
CA GLY A 206 11.65 1.61 -10.37
C GLY A 206 11.89 0.71 -9.16
N ASP A 207 11.69 1.22 -7.95
CA ASP A 207 11.80 0.44 -6.71
C ASP A 207 10.78 -0.71 -6.70
N PHE A 208 9.54 -0.45 -7.08
CA PHE A 208 8.53 -1.50 -7.22
C PHE A 208 8.91 -2.55 -8.24
N MET A 209 9.45 -2.15 -9.41
CA MET A 209 9.89 -3.09 -10.44
C MET A 209 11.09 -3.92 -10.01
N LEU A 210 11.99 -3.36 -9.20
CA LEU A 210 13.18 -4.04 -8.71
C LEU A 210 12.90 -4.95 -7.50
N TRP A 211 12.10 -4.48 -6.55
CA TRP A 211 11.92 -5.14 -5.25
C TRP A 211 10.57 -5.83 -5.10
N ALA A 212 9.46 -5.18 -5.51
CA ALA A 212 8.12 -5.74 -5.34
C ALA A 212 7.76 -6.75 -6.43
N PHE A 213 7.97 -6.40 -7.70
CA PHE A 213 7.53 -7.22 -8.84
C PHE A 213 8.12 -8.64 -8.86
N PRO A 214 9.44 -8.86 -8.63
CA PRO A 214 10.01 -10.20 -8.59
C PRO A 214 9.47 -11.04 -7.42
N VAL A 215 9.29 -10.43 -6.24
CA VAL A 215 8.75 -11.10 -5.05
C VAL A 215 7.29 -11.48 -5.25
N MET A 216 6.51 -10.58 -5.88
CA MET A 216 5.15 -10.85 -6.29
C MET A 216 5.07 -12.03 -7.26
N LEU A 217 5.91 -12.08 -8.30
CA LEU A 217 5.94 -13.20 -9.25
C LEU A 217 6.29 -14.53 -8.57
N LEU A 218 7.30 -14.54 -7.70
CA LEU A 218 7.67 -15.74 -6.95
C LEU A 218 6.53 -16.24 -6.07
N SER A 219 5.86 -15.33 -5.36
CA SER A 219 4.68 -15.62 -4.54
C SER A 219 3.51 -16.11 -5.38
N LEU A 220 3.24 -15.45 -6.51
CA LEU A 220 2.17 -15.80 -7.44
C LEU A 220 2.32 -17.24 -7.96
N PHE A 221 3.48 -17.58 -8.52
CA PHE A 221 3.68 -18.92 -9.07
C PHE A 221 3.65 -20.01 -7.99
N SER A 222 4.18 -19.72 -6.81
CA SER A 222 4.13 -20.64 -5.66
C SER A 222 2.69 -20.89 -5.20
N VAL A 223 1.88 -19.83 -5.11
CA VAL A 223 0.46 -19.93 -4.73
C VAL A 223 -0.34 -20.61 -5.84
N ILE A 224 -0.09 -20.31 -7.12
CA ILE A 224 -0.74 -21.01 -8.23
C ILE A 224 -0.43 -22.52 -8.14
N ALA A 225 0.82 -22.92 -7.91
CA ALA A 225 1.18 -24.33 -7.75
C ALA A 225 0.43 -25.00 -6.59
N LEU A 226 0.32 -24.33 -5.43
CA LEU A 226 -0.47 -24.79 -4.29
C LEU A 226 -1.95 -24.97 -4.67
N LEU A 227 -2.53 -23.99 -5.35
CA LEU A 227 -3.95 -24.00 -5.72
C LEU A 227 -4.25 -25.06 -6.79
N LEU A 228 -3.36 -25.27 -7.76
CA LEU A 228 -3.45 -26.37 -8.72
C LEU A 228 -3.47 -27.75 -8.02
N PHE A 229 -2.67 -27.90 -6.96
CA PHE A 229 -2.67 -29.12 -6.15
C PHE A 229 -3.99 -29.28 -5.35
N ILE A 230 -4.47 -28.22 -4.71
CA ILE A 230 -5.74 -28.25 -3.93
C ILE A 230 -6.92 -28.60 -4.84
N PHE A 231 -7.03 -27.95 -5.99
CA PHE A 231 -8.17 -28.05 -6.91
C PHE A 231 -7.97 -29.07 -8.04
N ARG A 232 -7.04 -30.01 -7.89
CA ARG A 232 -6.72 -31.02 -8.94
C ARG A 232 -7.91 -31.82 -9.45
N LYS A 233 -8.92 -32.07 -8.58
CA LYS A 233 -10.14 -32.78 -8.97
C LYS A 233 -11.03 -31.96 -9.90
N GLU A 234 -11.14 -30.66 -9.64
CA GLU A 234 -11.89 -29.71 -10.44
C GLU A 234 -11.24 -29.49 -11.81
N LEU A 235 -9.90 -29.47 -11.86
CA LEU A 235 -9.13 -29.39 -13.09
C LEU A 235 -9.35 -30.61 -13.99
N LYS A 236 -9.40 -31.81 -13.42
CA LYS A 236 -9.69 -33.04 -14.17
C LYS A 236 -11.10 -32.99 -14.76
N LYS A 237 -12.11 -32.55 -13.99
CA LYS A 237 -13.46 -32.35 -14.50
C LYS A 237 -13.53 -31.34 -15.65
N PHE A 238 -12.68 -30.27 -15.57
CA PHE A 238 -12.58 -29.31 -16.66
C PHE A 238 -12.10 -29.99 -17.94
N ASP A 239 -11.03 -30.78 -17.86
CA ASP A 239 -10.45 -31.47 -19.02
C ASP A 239 -11.44 -32.46 -19.64
N GLU A 240 -12.15 -33.25 -18.82
CA GLU A 240 -13.20 -34.19 -19.26
C GLU A 240 -14.34 -33.45 -19.98
N SER A 241 -14.84 -32.35 -19.41
CA SER A 241 -15.90 -31.52 -20.00
C SER A 241 -15.47 -30.86 -21.31
N LEU A 242 -14.22 -30.36 -21.34
CA LEU A 242 -13.66 -29.76 -22.53
C LEU A 242 -13.51 -30.74 -23.67
N GLN A 243 -12.97 -31.96 -23.42
CA GLN A 243 -12.83 -33.01 -24.42
C GLN A 243 -14.20 -33.45 -24.97
N SER A 244 -15.19 -33.61 -24.10
CA SER A 244 -16.57 -33.97 -24.50
C SER A 244 -17.16 -32.89 -25.42
N ARG A 245 -16.91 -31.62 -25.17
CA ARG A 245 -17.41 -30.52 -25.96
C ARG A 245 -16.71 -30.42 -27.32
N LEU A 246 -15.38 -30.57 -27.33
CA LEU A 246 -14.59 -30.59 -28.58
C LEU A 246 -14.94 -31.76 -29.48
N ALA A 247 -15.22 -32.95 -28.90
CA ALA A 247 -15.71 -34.11 -29.65
C ALA A 247 -17.04 -33.85 -30.35
N GLN A 248 -17.88 -32.94 -29.83
CA GLN A 248 -19.12 -32.47 -30.45
C GLN A 248 -18.92 -31.38 -31.52
N GLY A 249 -17.69 -31.01 -31.83
CA GLY A 249 -17.36 -29.92 -32.79
C GLY A 249 -17.69 -28.52 -32.29
N LEU A 250 -17.94 -28.33 -30.97
CA LEU A 250 -18.33 -27.04 -30.38
C LEU A 250 -17.11 -26.30 -29.85
N THR A 251 -16.97 -25.01 -30.20
CA THR A 251 -15.92 -24.12 -29.72
C THR A 251 -16.26 -23.47 -28.39
N LEU A 252 -15.24 -23.02 -27.63
CA LEU A 252 -15.41 -22.32 -26.37
C LEU A 252 -15.84 -20.86 -26.55
N ALA A 253 -15.45 -20.21 -27.65
CA ALA A 253 -15.87 -18.85 -27.97
C ALA A 253 -16.02 -18.64 -29.47
N PRO A 254 -16.96 -17.80 -29.94
CA PRO A 254 -16.97 -17.36 -31.31
C PRO A 254 -15.74 -16.48 -31.58
N LYS A 255 -15.09 -16.65 -32.73
CA LYS A 255 -14.01 -15.78 -33.17
C LYS A 255 -14.58 -14.41 -33.52
N THR A 256 -14.32 -13.44 -32.67
CA THR A 256 -14.70 -12.03 -32.92
C THR A 256 -13.44 -11.18 -33.10
N LYS A 257 -13.39 -10.35 -34.15
CA LYS A 257 -12.31 -9.39 -34.31
C LYS A 257 -12.55 -8.21 -33.37
N VAL A 258 -11.78 -8.10 -32.33
CA VAL A 258 -11.86 -7.00 -31.35
C VAL A 258 -10.77 -5.96 -31.67
N PRO A 259 -11.11 -4.66 -31.82
CA PRO A 259 -10.11 -3.62 -32.01
C PRO A 259 -9.38 -3.33 -30.69
N TYR A 260 -8.24 -3.98 -30.46
CA TYR A 260 -7.46 -3.85 -29.21
C TYR A 260 -6.31 -2.85 -29.28
N LYS A 261 -5.80 -2.56 -30.50
CA LYS A 261 -4.59 -1.74 -30.68
C LYS A 261 -4.63 -0.38 -30.01
N PRO A 262 -5.71 0.43 -30.13
CA PRO A 262 -5.76 1.72 -29.46
C PRO A 262 -5.72 1.60 -27.92
N GLY A 263 -6.39 0.58 -27.36
CA GLY A 263 -6.35 0.31 -25.92
C GLY A 263 -4.96 -0.10 -25.46
N LEU A 264 -4.28 -0.99 -26.19
CA LEU A 264 -2.93 -1.40 -25.88
C LEU A 264 -1.94 -0.21 -25.94
N ILE A 265 -2.05 0.65 -26.94
CA ILE A 265 -1.22 1.87 -27.06
C ILE A 265 -1.48 2.78 -25.85
N LEU A 266 -2.74 3.03 -25.50
CA LEU A 266 -3.09 3.85 -24.33
C LEU A 266 -2.46 3.29 -23.06
N LEU A 267 -2.59 1.99 -22.80
CA LEU A 267 -2.02 1.36 -21.62
C LEU A 267 -0.49 1.50 -21.59
N ILE A 268 0.19 1.17 -22.70
CA ILE A 268 1.66 1.27 -22.78
C ILE A 268 2.11 2.72 -22.57
N CYS A 269 1.46 3.71 -23.22
CA CYS A 269 1.80 5.12 -23.04
C CYS A 269 1.63 5.56 -21.56
N THR A 270 0.54 5.15 -20.91
CA THR A 270 0.30 5.46 -19.51
C THR A 270 1.36 4.83 -18.59
N VAL A 271 1.64 3.54 -18.77
CA VAL A 271 2.66 2.84 -17.97
C VAL A 271 4.04 3.44 -18.20
N CYS A 272 4.42 3.74 -19.44
CA CYS A 272 5.70 4.39 -19.75
C CYS A 272 5.80 5.79 -19.12
N ALA A 273 4.74 6.58 -19.17
CA ALA A 273 4.72 7.91 -18.57
C ALA A 273 4.88 7.83 -17.03
N ILE A 274 4.19 6.89 -16.39
CA ILE A 274 4.33 6.65 -14.94
C ILE A 274 5.73 6.09 -14.64
N ALA A 275 6.22 5.13 -15.40
CA ALA A 275 7.55 4.52 -15.16
C ALA A 275 8.71 5.53 -15.31
N SER A 276 8.54 6.53 -16.17
CA SER A 276 9.54 7.57 -16.39
C SER A 276 9.44 8.76 -15.44
N HIS A 277 8.58 8.71 -14.38
CA HIS A 277 8.35 9.88 -13.52
C HIS A 277 9.65 10.39 -12.87
N HIS A 278 10.41 9.53 -12.21
CA HIS A 278 11.64 9.92 -11.50
C HIS A 278 12.70 10.57 -12.41
N PRO A 279 13.16 9.96 -13.51
CA PRO A 279 14.13 10.60 -14.40
C PRO A 279 13.57 11.87 -15.07
N THR A 280 12.26 11.98 -15.28
CA THR A 280 11.64 13.17 -15.84
C THR A 280 11.59 14.31 -14.80
N GLU A 281 11.31 14.00 -13.54
CA GLU A 281 11.32 14.94 -12.43
C GLU A 281 12.73 15.51 -12.20
N GLU A 282 13.76 14.65 -12.17
CA GLU A 282 15.15 15.08 -12.07
C GLU A 282 15.57 15.97 -13.24
N LEU A 283 15.24 15.60 -14.48
CA LEU A 283 15.58 16.36 -15.68
C LEU A 283 14.93 17.75 -15.70
N LEU A 284 13.70 17.88 -15.21
CA LEU A 284 12.92 19.11 -15.22
C LEU A 284 13.03 19.91 -13.92
N GLY A 285 13.73 19.41 -12.90
CA GLY A 285 13.82 20.05 -11.58
C GLY A 285 12.48 20.14 -10.87
N LEU A 286 11.59 19.14 -11.05
CA LEU A 286 10.27 19.13 -10.44
C LEU A 286 10.30 18.42 -9.08
N PRO A 287 9.40 18.80 -8.15
CA PRO A 287 9.25 18.09 -6.89
C PRO A 287 8.94 16.59 -7.11
N LYS A 288 9.35 15.75 -6.17
CA LYS A 288 9.09 14.31 -6.21
C LYS A 288 7.58 14.01 -6.40
N ASN A 289 7.27 12.93 -7.11
CA ASN A 289 5.92 12.46 -7.39
C ASN A 289 5.05 13.40 -8.24
N THR A 290 5.56 14.55 -8.71
CA THR A 290 4.80 15.48 -9.57
C THR A 290 4.39 14.80 -10.88
N VAL A 291 5.33 14.20 -11.58
CA VAL A 291 5.07 13.52 -12.87
C VAL A 291 4.26 12.25 -12.64
N LEU A 292 4.51 11.55 -11.55
CA LEU A 292 3.71 10.37 -11.15
C LEU A 292 2.21 10.67 -11.13
N ILE A 293 1.82 11.80 -10.53
CA ILE A 293 0.42 12.22 -10.40
C ILE A 293 -0.11 12.80 -11.70
N VAL A 294 0.69 13.61 -12.36
CA VAL A 294 0.27 14.35 -13.58
C VAL A 294 0.14 13.43 -14.79
N ALA A 295 0.95 12.37 -14.91
CA ALA A 295 0.93 11.48 -16.07
C ALA A 295 -0.44 10.82 -16.32
N PRO A 296 -1.11 10.19 -15.32
CA PRO A 296 -2.46 9.67 -15.53
C PRO A 296 -3.49 10.75 -15.86
N LEU A 297 -3.36 11.95 -15.29
CA LEU A 297 -4.27 13.08 -15.59
C LEU A 297 -4.11 13.58 -17.02
N VAL A 298 -2.88 13.68 -17.53
CA VAL A 298 -2.60 14.05 -18.92
C VAL A 298 -3.16 12.98 -19.87
N CYS A 299 -2.88 11.71 -19.62
CA CYS A 299 -3.39 10.61 -20.44
C CYS A 299 -4.93 10.58 -20.44
N SER A 300 -5.56 10.77 -19.28
CA SER A 300 -7.03 10.84 -19.19
C SER A 300 -7.60 12.06 -19.90
N GLY A 301 -6.96 13.22 -19.80
CA GLY A 301 -7.34 14.44 -20.52
C GLY A 301 -7.28 14.24 -22.04
N ILE A 302 -6.22 13.64 -22.56
CA ILE A 302 -6.07 13.30 -23.98
C ILE A 302 -7.20 12.35 -24.42
N VAL A 303 -7.48 11.31 -23.64
CA VAL A 303 -8.57 10.37 -23.91
C VAL A 303 -9.92 11.08 -23.97
N MET A 304 -10.20 11.97 -23.03
CA MET A 304 -11.46 12.73 -23.00
C MET A 304 -11.59 13.67 -24.20
N ILE A 305 -10.50 14.29 -24.67
CA ILE A 305 -10.50 15.10 -25.88
C ILE A 305 -10.79 14.23 -27.13
N ILE A 306 -10.16 13.06 -27.24
CA ILE A 306 -10.38 12.14 -28.37
C ILE A 306 -11.81 11.55 -28.33
N LYS A 307 -12.34 11.26 -27.16
CA LYS A 307 -13.66 10.65 -26.91
C LYS A 307 -14.69 11.67 -26.43
N GLN A 308 -14.76 12.83 -27.04
CA GLN A 308 -15.59 13.99 -26.62
C GLN A 308 -16.98 13.62 -26.10
N ASN A 309 -17.71 12.78 -26.83
CA ASN A 309 -19.07 12.35 -26.46
C ASN A 309 -19.12 11.44 -25.22
N ARG A 310 -17.99 10.90 -24.80
CA ARG A 310 -17.84 10.01 -23.62
C ARG A 310 -17.13 10.67 -22.45
N ALA A 311 -16.55 11.86 -22.63
CA ALA A 311 -15.73 12.51 -21.60
C ALA A 311 -16.46 12.63 -20.26
N ARG A 312 -17.70 13.16 -20.29
CA ARG A 312 -18.54 13.29 -19.11
C ARG A 312 -18.90 11.94 -18.48
N TYR A 313 -19.19 10.94 -19.32
CA TYR A 313 -19.50 9.57 -18.88
C TYR A 313 -18.36 8.95 -18.10
N TYR A 314 -17.09 9.14 -18.55
CA TYR A 314 -15.93 8.62 -17.82
C TYR A 314 -15.85 9.19 -16.39
N ILE A 315 -16.01 10.51 -16.23
CA ILE A 315 -15.96 11.15 -14.91
C ILE A 315 -17.17 10.75 -14.04
N GLU A 316 -18.38 10.69 -14.60
CA GLU A 316 -19.58 10.44 -13.81
C GLU A 316 -19.84 8.95 -13.50
N ARG A 317 -19.34 8.03 -14.33
CA ARG A 317 -19.72 6.62 -14.28
C ARG A 317 -18.57 5.66 -14.08
N GLU A 318 -17.38 6.00 -14.56
CA GLU A 318 -16.20 5.13 -14.42
C GLU A 318 -15.39 5.48 -13.16
N VAL A 319 -15.45 6.74 -12.71
CA VAL A 319 -14.83 7.14 -11.45
C VAL A 319 -15.74 6.76 -10.27
N ASP A 320 -15.23 5.95 -9.36
CA ASP A 320 -15.92 5.56 -8.12
C ASP A 320 -15.75 6.63 -7.04
N TRP A 321 -16.51 7.71 -7.17
CA TRP A 321 -16.48 8.83 -6.22
C TRP A 321 -16.80 8.43 -4.79
N TRP A 322 -17.65 7.43 -4.58
CA TRP A 322 -17.98 6.91 -3.25
C TRP A 322 -16.75 6.41 -2.52
N THR A 323 -15.96 5.60 -3.20
CA THR A 323 -14.72 5.02 -2.66
C THR A 323 -13.62 6.07 -2.54
N LEU A 324 -13.48 6.97 -3.50
CA LEU A 324 -12.46 8.03 -3.46
C LEU A 324 -12.70 9.03 -2.32
N ILE A 325 -13.93 9.47 -2.11
CA ILE A 325 -14.27 10.35 -0.99
C ILE A 325 -14.02 9.62 0.34
N PHE A 326 -14.38 8.34 0.41
CA PHE A 326 -14.08 7.54 1.59
C PHE A 326 -12.57 7.47 1.87
N PHE A 327 -11.72 7.23 0.86
CA PHE A 327 -10.27 7.20 1.04
C PHE A 327 -9.72 8.56 1.46
N MET A 328 -10.17 9.65 0.86
CA MET A 328 -9.78 11.00 1.25
C MET A 328 -10.04 11.26 2.75
N LEU A 329 -11.23 10.92 3.22
CA LEU A 329 -11.59 11.06 4.62
C LEU A 329 -10.82 10.10 5.53
N LEU A 330 -10.62 8.87 5.08
CA LEU A 330 -9.84 7.86 5.79
C LEU A 330 -8.39 8.31 6.00
N PHE A 331 -7.73 8.81 4.95
CA PHE A 331 -6.37 9.33 5.05
C PHE A 331 -6.28 10.49 6.02
N ALA A 332 -7.26 11.39 6.01
CA ALA A 332 -7.32 12.50 6.97
C ALA A 332 -7.52 12.02 8.42
N VAL A 333 -8.38 11.03 8.64
CA VAL A 333 -8.57 10.42 9.97
C VAL A 333 -7.30 9.69 10.41
N ALA A 334 -6.64 8.96 9.52
CA ALA A 334 -5.35 8.33 9.81
C ALA A 334 -4.25 9.35 10.08
N GLY A 335 -4.17 10.43 9.29
CA GLY A 335 -3.24 11.54 9.53
C GLY A 335 -3.45 12.27 10.85
N THR A 336 -4.65 12.16 11.45
CA THR A 336 -4.86 12.66 12.83
C THR A 336 -4.04 11.88 13.85
N LEU A 337 -3.74 10.59 13.61
CA LEU A 337 -2.87 9.81 14.48
C LEU A 337 -1.44 10.37 14.48
N GLU A 338 -0.96 10.80 13.31
CA GLU A 338 0.32 11.49 13.15
C GLU A 338 0.27 12.87 13.82
N TYR A 339 -0.71 13.69 13.49
CA TYR A 339 -0.87 15.03 14.06
C TYR A 339 -1.00 15.06 15.59
N THR A 340 -1.60 14.03 16.19
CA THR A 340 -1.73 13.88 17.64
C THR A 340 -0.58 13.08 18.27
N HIS A 341 0.43 12.68 17.51
CA HIS A 341 1.58 11.88 17.96
C HIS A 341 1.22 10.48 18.51
N VAL A 342 0.12 9.89 18.06
CA VAL A 342 -0.22 8.49 18.38
C VAL A 342 0.73 7.52 17.69
N ASP A 343 1.19 7.83 16.49
CA ASP A 343 2.20 7.12 15.72
C ASP A 343 3.47 6.87 16.53
N GLN A 344 3.92 7.87 17.30
CA GLN A 344 5.08 7.76 18.19
C GLN A 344 4.85 6.74 19.32
N VAL A 345 3.67 6.79 19.95
CA VAL A 345 3.29 5.82 20.99
C VAL A 345 3.27 4.40 20.42
N MET A 346 2.74 4.23 19.21
CA MET A 346 2.70 2.95 18.51
C MET A 346 4.11 2.47 18.12
N ALA A 347 4.93 3.34 17.53
CA ALA A 347 6.30 3.03 17.13
C ALA A 347 7.16 2.63 18.34
N HIS A 348 7.06 3.37 19.45
CA HIS A 348 7.73 3.02 20.69
C HIS A 348 7.26 1.65 21.24
N GLY A 349 5.95 1.39 21.20
CA GLY A 349 5.38 0.10 21.56
C GLY A 349 5.95 -1.04 20.72
N PHE A 350 6.04 -0.86 19.41
CA PHE A 350 6.59 -1.85 18.47
C PHE A 350 8.08 -2.11 18.73
N SER A 351 8.88 -1.05 18.87
CA SER A 351 10.31 -1.17 19.18
C SER A 351 10.56 -1.86 20.53
N LYS A 352 9.69 -1.63 21.51
CA LYS A 352 9.78 -2.28 22.83
C LYS A 352 9.44 -3.77 22.78
N ILE A 353 8.48 -4.17 21.92
CA ILE A 353 8.02 -5.56 21.81
C ILE A 353 8.94 -6.36 20.89
N CYS A 354 9.32 -5.78 19.75
CA CYS A 354 10.00 -6.47 18.65
C CYS A 354 11.46 -6.06 18.48
N GLY A 355 11.99 -5.14 19.33
CA GLY A 355 13.33 -4.59 19.11
C GLY A 355 13.37 -3.57 17.97
N THR A 356 14.61 -3.19 17.58
CA THR A 356 14.90 -2.19 16.53
C THR A 356 15.59 -2.80 15.31
N SER A 357 15.65 -4.13 15.23
CA SER A 357 16.26 -4.83 14.10
C SER A 357 15.24 -5.08 12.98
N PRO A 358 15.58 -4.84 11.71
CA PRO A 358 14.74 -5.25 10.58
C PRO A 358 14.38 -6.75 10.59
N TYR A 359 15.25 -7.60 11.14
CA TYR A 359 15.01 -9.04 11.23
C TYR A 359 13.84 -9.42 12.14
N GLU A 360 13.51 -8.57 13.10
CA GLU A 360 12.38 -8.74 14.02
C GLU A 360 11.15 -7.96 13.54
N LEU A 361 11.35 -6.72 13.04
CA LEU A 361 10.28 -5.83 12.62
C LEU A 361 9.63 -6.27 11.30
N VAL A 362 10.39 -6.77 10.32
CA VAL A 362 9.83 -7.22 9.03
C VAL A 362 8.79 -8.33 9.21
N PRO A 363 9.08 -9.45 9.92
CA PRO A 363 8.05 -10.45 10.19
C PRO A 363 6.86 -9.88 10.97
N PHE A 364 7.11 -9.06 11.99
CA PHE A 364 6.06 -8.47 12.80
C PHE A 364 5.12 -7.58 11.98
N ILE A 365 5.66 -6.67 11.17
CA ILE A 365 4.88 -5.77 10.32
C ILE A 365 4.12 -6.57 9.27
N PHE A 366 4.76 -7.56 8.63
CA PHE A 366 4.10 -8.40 7.64
C PHE A 366 2.91 -9.15 8.25
N PHE A 367 3.11 -9.87 9.33
CA PHE A 367 2.03 -10.69 9.91
C PHE A 367 0.96 -9.86 10.59
N SER A 368 1.31 -8.76 11.26
CA SER A 368 0.31 -7.85 11.86
C SER A 368 -0.54 -7.19 10.78
N SER A 369 0.07 -6.74 9.67
CA SER A 369 -0.67 -6.17 8.55
C SER A 369 -1.50 -7.22 7.81
N ALA A 370 -1.01 -8.44 7.64
CA ALA A 370 -1.77 -9.53 7.03
C ALA A 370 -3.00 -9.92 7.87
N VAL A 371 -2.85 -10.02 9.19
CA VAL A 371 -3.98 -10.30 10.09
C VAL A 371 -4.96 -9.13 10.11
N GLY A 372 -4.48 -7.89 10.20
CA GLY A 372 -5.34 -6.72 10.18
C GLY A 372 -6.12 -6.60 8.86
N SER A 373 -5.43 -6.70 7.74
CA SER A 373 -6.02 -6.67 6.40
C SER A 373 -6.97 -7.84 6.10
N ALA A 374 -6.87 -8.95 6.83
CA ALA A 374 -7.81 -10.06 6.69
C ALA A 374 -9.25 -9.69 7.08
N PHE A 375 -9.43 -8.74 7.99
CA PHE A 375 -10.75 -8.34 8.52
C PHE A 375 -11.16 -6.93 8.13
N VAL A 376 -10.19 -6.10 7.78
CA VAL A 376 -10.38 -4.69 7.42
C VAL A 376 -9.81 -4.47 6.02
N ASP A 377 -10.41 -3.57 5.25
CA ASP A 377 -9.87 -3.18 3.94
C ASP A 377 -8.38 -2.81 4.06
N ASN A 378 -7.57 -3.32 3.14
CA ASN A 378 -6.12 -3.16 3.14
C ASN A 378 -5.68 -1.68 3.17
N VAL A 379 -6.43 -0.78 2.53
CA VAL A 379 -6.14 0.66 2.51
C VAL A 379 -6.25 1.28 3.91
N ILE A 380 -7.29 0.88 4.68
CA ILE A 380 -7.51 1.39 6.04
C ILE A 380 -6.34 1.02 6.95
N PHE A 381 -5.90 -0.24 6.85
CA PHE A 381 -4.82 -0.75 7.68
C PHE A 381 -3.49 -0.05 7.34
N VAL A 382 -3.20 0.08 6.06
CA VAL A 382 -1.98 0.75 5.59
C VAL A 382 -1.96 2.22 5.97
N ALA A 383 -3.09 2.92 5.87
CA ALA A 383 -3.18 4.33 6.28
C ALA A 383 -2.81 4.54 7.76
N ALA A 384 -3.13 3.57 8.64
CA ALA A 384 -2.72 3.61 10.05
C ALA A 384 -1.25 3.29 10.28
N PHE A 385 -0.68 2.39 9.47
CA PHE A 385 0.68 1.90 9.67
C PHE A 385 1.76 2.77 8.99
N CYS A 386 1.44 3.48 7.93
CA CYS A 386 2.40 4.36 7.26
C CYS A 386 3.04 5.37 8.23
N PRO A 387 2.29 6.17 9.03
CA PRO A 387 2.89 7.09 9.98
C PRO A 387 3.80 6.39 11.00
N VAL A 388 3.42 5.16 11.42
CA VAL A 388 4.23 4.38 12.35
C VAL A 388 5.55 3.95 11.72
N ILE A 389 5.56 3.55 10.42
CA ILE A 389 6.81 3.23 9.71
C ILE A 389 7.64 4.49 9.50
N GLU A 390 7.03 5.62 9.14
CA GLU A 390 7.71 6.92 9.06
C GLU A 390 8.40 7.27 10.39
N GLN A 391 7.73 7.06 11.51
CA GLN A 391 8.32 7.27 12.83
C GLN A 391 9.44 6.26 13.14
N LEU A 392 9.27 4.97 12.75
CA LEU A 392 10.32 3.96 12.91
C LEU A 392 11.54 4.24 12.02
N SER A 393 11.38 4.91 10.86
CA SER A 393 12.48 5.24 9.94
C SER A 393 13.54 6.10 10.59
N GLN A 394 13.19 6.85 11.62
CA GLN A 394 14.12 7.65 12.40
C GLN A 394 15.14 6.81 13.19
N SER A 395 14.80 5.56 13.51
CA SER A 395 15.64 4.69 14.36
C SER A 395 16.01 3.35 13.73
N VAL A 396 15.34 2.97 12.66
CA VAL A 396 15.49 1.66 12.01
C VAL A 396 15.56 1.86 10.50
N LYS A 397 16.27 0.96 9.82
CA LYS A 397 16.21 0.85 8.36
C LYS A 397 14.78 0.58 7.92
N ASP A 398 14.13 1.56 7.32
CA ASP A 398 12.70 1.55 6.98
C ASP A 398 12.38 0.87 5.64
N PHE A 399 13.32 0.93 4.68
CA PHE A 399 13.08 0.43 3.33
C PHE A 399 12.51 -1.00 3.28
N PRO A 400 13.01 -2.00 4.04
CA PRO A 400 12.39 -3.32 4.10
C PRO A 400 11.03 -3.32 4.81
N LEU A 401 10.74 -2.35 5.69
CA LEU A 401 9.47 -2.27 6.42
C LEU A 401 8.31 -1.87 5.51
N TRP A 402 8.57 -0.96 4.55
CA TRP A 402 7.59 -0.55 3.54
C TRP A 402 7.13 -1.75 2.69
N TRP A 403 8.08 -2.60 2.28
CA TRP A 403 7.75 -3.82 1.54
C TRP A 403 7.00 -4.84 2.39
N ALA A 404 7.36 -4.98 3.66
CA ALA A 404 6.65 -5.85 4.60
C ALA A 404 5.19 -5.40 4.77
N LEU A 405 4.94 -4.08 4.90
CA LEU A 405 3.61 -3.51 4.97
C LEU A 405 2.81 -3.73 3.68
N LEU A 406 3.40 -3.44 2.52
CA LEU A 406 2.77 -3.62 1.21
C LEU A 406 2.28 -5.06 1.01
N PHE A 407 3.20 -6.01 1.14
CA PHE A 407 2.86 -7.42 0.91
C PHE A 407 1.96 -7.98 2.00
N GLY A 408 2.18 -7.60 3.25
CA GLY A 408 1.32 -8.01 4.36
C GLY A 408 -0.12 -7.57 4.15
N ALA A 409 -0.34 -6.31 3.79
CA ALA A 409 -1.67 -5.77 3.51
C ALA A 409 -2.33 -6.43 2.29
N CYS A 410 -1.61 -6.53 1.15
CA CYS A 410 -2.17 -7.11 -0.07
C CYS A 410 -2.45 -8.61 0.06
N PHE A 411 -1.52 -9.38 0.62
CA PHE A 411 -1.67 -10.84 0.77
C PHE A 411 -2.59 -11.21 1.92
N GLY A 412 -2.67 -10.39 2.96
CA GLY A 412 -3.61 -10.53 4.07
C GLY A 412 -5.06 -10.52 3.61
N GLY A 413 -5.37 -9.73 2.56
CA GLY A 413 -6.66 -9.73 1.91
C GLY A 413 -7.13 -11.11 1.42
N ASN A 414 -6.21 -12.05 1.21
CA ASN A 414 -6.53 -13.43 0.82
C ASN A 414 -7.08 -14.29 1.96
N ILE A 415 -6.78 -13.97 3.23
CA ILE A 415 -7.14 -14.80 4.39
C ILE A 415 -8.64 -14.95 4.51
N THR A 416 -9.40 -13.86 4.35
CA THR A 416 -10.86 -13.90 4.49
C THR A 416 -11.58 -13.38 3.25
N MET A 417 -12.84 -13.73 3.14
CA MET A 417 -13.70 -13.31 2.02
C MET A 417 -14.01 -11.81 2.01
N ILE A 418 -13.74 -11.08 3.09
CA ILE A 418 -13.99 -9.64 3.23
C ILE A 418 -12.71 -8.81 3.28
N GLY A 419 -11.53 -9.45 3.25
CA GLY A 419 -10.23 -8.78 3.40
C GLY A 419 -9.80 -7.93 2.20
N SER A 420 -10.48 -8.00 1.05
CA SER A 420 -10.19 -7.18 -0.12
C SER A 420 -11.49 -6.84 -0.86
N THR A 421 -11.55 -5.65 -1.45
CA THR A 421 -12.65 -5.24 -2.32
C THR A 421 -12.82 -6.19 -3.52
N ALA A 422 -11.73 -6.72 -4.07
CA ALA A 422 -11.77 -7.70 -5.15
C ALA A 422 -12.51 -9.00 -4.73
N ASN A 423 -12.32 -9.46 -3.49
CA ASN A 423 -13.03 -10.63 -2.96
C ASN A 423 -14.55 -10.40 -2.90
N ILE A 424 -14.95 -9.25 -2.37
CA ILE A 424 -16.36 -8.87 -2.21
C ILE A 424 -17.04 -8.78 -3.58
N VAL A 425 -16.37 -8.18 -4.56
CA VAL A 425 -16.89 -8.06 -5.94
C VAL A 425 -17.02 -9.44 -6.59
N ALA A 426 -15.99 -10.28 -6.49
CA ALA A 426 -16.00 -11.63 -7.06
C ALA A 426 -17.11 -12.50 -6.46
N LEU A 427 -17.28 -12.44 -5.13
CA LEU A 427 -18.36 -13.17 -4.44
C LEU A 427 -19.73 -12.64 -4.83
N GLY A 428 -19.92 -11.33 -4.90
CA GLY A 428 -21.18 -10.74 -5.36
C GLY A 428 -21.54 -11.10 -6.80
N MET A 429 -20.53 -11.32 -7.66
CA MET A 429 -20.74 -11.86 -9.01
C MET A 429 -21.10 -13.36 -8.98
N LEU A 430 -20.47 -14.14 -8.11
CA LEU A 430 -20.77 -15.57 -7.91
C LEU A 430 -22.19 -15.80 -7.40
N GLU A 431 -22.64 -15.07 -6.40
CA GLU A 431 -23.96 -15.20 -5.79
C GLU A 431 -25.12 -15.01 -6.79
N LYS A 432 -24.89 -14.24 -7.85
CA LYS A 432 -25.86 -14.04 -8.93
C LYS A 432 -25.92 -15.21 -9.92
N ARG A 433 -25.09 -16.26 -9.75
CA ARG A 433 -24.99 -17.40 -10.67
C ARG A 433 -25.61 -18.67 -10.08
N PRO A 434 -26.66 -19.22 -10.73
CA PRO A 434 -27.30 -20.46 -10.26
C PRO A 434 -26.36 -21.67 -10.26
N SER A 435 -25.34 -21.67 -11.13
CA SER A 435 -24.34 -22.76 -11.24
C SER A 435 -23.25 -22.70 -10.18
N ALA A 436 -23.15 -21.60 -9.44
CA ALA A 436 -22.12 -21.43 -8.41
C ALA A 436 -22.50 -22.13 -7.10
N SER A 437 -21.51 -22.74 -6.45
CA SER A 437 -21.70 -23.25 -5.09
C SER A 437 -21.46 -22.13 -4.08
N HIS A 438 -22.27 -22.13 -3.03
CA HIS A 438 -22.11 -21.17 -1.94
C HIS A 438 -20.73 -21.29 -1.27
N VAL A 439 -20.04 -20.14 -1.14
CA VAL A 439 -18.75 -20.05 -0.47
C VAL A 439 -18.97 -19.68 0.99
N THR A 440 -18.66 -20.60 1.90
CA THR A 440 -18.69 -20.31 3.33
C THR A 440 -17.37 -19.72 3.79
N PHE A 441 -17.38 -19.00 4.90
CA PHE A 441 -16.16 -18.43 5.51
C PHE A 441 -15.07 -19.50 5.69
N MET A 442 -15.42 -20.70 6.19
CA MET A 442 -14.46 -21.79 6.41
C MET A 442 -13.91 -22.38 5.11
N LYS A 443 -14.71 -22.43 4.04
CA LYS A 443 -14.22 -22.86 2.71
C LYS A 443 -13.23 -21.87 2.14
N TRP A 444 -13.48 -20.59 2.32
CA TRP A 444 -12.54 -19.55 1.90
C TRP A 444 -11.26 -19.63 2.72
N LEU A 445 -11.37 -19.65 4.05
CA LEU A 445 -10.23 -19.70 4.97
C LEU A 445 -9.32 -20.90 4.71
N ALA A 446 -9.90 -22.07 4.39
CA ALA A 446 -9.16 -23.29 4.09
C ALA A 446 -8.26 -23.17 2.84
N VAL A 447 -8.51 -22.21 1.97
CA VAL A 447 -7.73 -21.96 0.76
C VAL A 447 -6.88 -20.70 0.91
N GLY A 448 -7.48 -19.62 1.41
CA GLY A 448 -6.84 -18.32 1.53
C GLY A 448 -5.73 -18.27 2.58
N LEU A 449 -5.96 -18.89 3.75
CA LEU A 449 -4.94 -18.91 4.82
C LEU A 449 -3.65 -19.65 4.41
N PRO A 450 -3.68 -20.87 3.83
CA PRO A 450 -2.47 -21.52 3.34
C PRO A 450 -1.78 -20.74 2.23
N ALA A 451 -2.54 -20.09 1.34
CA ALA A 451 -1.98 -19.24 0.29
C ALA A 451 -1.22 -18.04 0.87
N THR A 452 -1.81 -17.35 1.86
CA THR A 452 -1.17 -16.23 2.55
C THR A 452 0.04 -16.66 3.37
N LEU A 453 -0.03 -17.78 4.08
CA LEU A 453 1.11 -18.27 4.84
C LEU A 453 2.29 -18.64 3.92
N LEU A 454 2.03 -19.33 2.81
CA LEU A 454 3.06 -19.68 1.83
C LEU A 454 3.70 -18.43 1.24
N SER A 455 2.89 -17.49 0.75
CA SER A 455 3.41 -16.23 0.20
C SER A 455 4.11 -15.37 1.26
N GLY A 456 3.62 -15.40 2.51
CA GLY A 456 4.24 -14.68 3.63
C GLY A 456 5.63 -15.20 3.99
N VAL A 457 5.80 -16.51 4.05
CA VAL A 457 7.12 -17.12 4.27
C VAL A 457 8.09 -16.71 3.14
N ILE A 458 7.63 -16.74 1.89
CA ILE A 458 8.45 -16.30 0.74
C ILE A 458 8.86 -14.84 0.89
N VAL A 459 7.89 -13.95 1.13
CA VAL A 459 8.13 -12.51 1.26
C VAL A 459 9.12 -12.20 2.37
N VAL A 460 8.84 -12.69 3.58
CA VAL A 460 9.70 -12.44 4.75
C VAL A 460 11.11 -12.97 4.50
N THR A 461 11.23 -14.19 3.97
CA THR A 461 12.54 -14.78 3.67
C THR A 461 13.31 -13.96 2.63
N VAL A 462 12.65 -13.54 1.55
CA VAL A 462 13.31 -12.78 0.48
C VAL A 462 13.70 -11.38 0.97
N ILE A 463 12.81 -10.67 1.67
CA ILE A 463 13.11 -9.32 2.21
C ILE A 463 14.30 -9.41 3.17
N LEU A 464 14.30 -10.37 4.09
CA LEU A 464 15.40 -10.52 5.06
C LEU A 464 16.73 -10.94 4.39
N ALA A 465 16.67 -11.82 3.40
CA ALA A 465 17.86 -12.23 2.65
C ALA A 465 18.45 -11.08 1.81
N LEU A 466 17.59 -10.21 1.27
CA LEU A 466 17.99 -9.06 0.47
C LEU A 466 18.21 -7.79 1.29
N ASN A 467 17.88 -7.78 2.59
CA ASN A 467 18.07 -6.63 3.46
C ASN A 467 19.46 -5.99 3.40
N PRO A 468 20.58 -6.75 3.32
CA PRO A 468 21.91 -6.14 3.18
C PRO A 468 22.11 -5.35 1.88
N LEU A 469 21.36 -5.69 0.82
CA LEU A 469 21.42 -5.02 -0.49
C LEU A 469 20.47 -3.83 -0.59
N MET A 470 19.51 -3.74 0.31
CA MET A 470 18.57 -2.62 0.37
C MET A 470 19.29 -1.39 0.91
N ALA A 471 19.18 -0.25 0.23
CA ALA A 471 19.79 1.00 0.66
C ALA A 471 19.16 1.47 1.98
N ASP A 472 19.99 1.96 2.92
CA ASP A 472 19.49 2.86 3.94
C ASP A 472 19.19 4.17 3.23
N ARG A 473 17.94 4.64 3.30
CA ARG A 473 17.61 5.96 2.77
C ARG A 473 18.08 7.01 3.77
N PRO A 474 18.88 7.98 3.34
CA PRO A 474 19.09 9.16 4.17
C PRO A 474 17.71 9.83 4.35
N ALA A 475 17.42 10.29 5.56
CA ALA A 475 16.33 11.25 5.74
C ALA A 475 16.47 12.31 4.64
N ASP A 476 15.36 12.63 3.95
CA ASP A 476 15.38 13.58 2.82
C ASP A 476 15.72 14.99 3.30
N LEU A 477 17.00 15.18 3.62
CA LEU A 477 17.58 16.50 3.87
C LEU A 477 17.92 17.11 2.52
N ASP A 478 17.13 18.07 2.11
CA ASP A 478 17.42 18.88 0.94
C ASP A 478 18.54 19.88 1.29
N PHE A 479 19.79 19.47 0.97
CA PHE A 479 20.98 20.24 1.29
C PHE A 479 21.06 21.58 0.54
N GLU A 480 20.31 21.75 -0.54
CA GLU A 480 20.23 23.02 -1.25
C GLU A 480 19.43 24.06 -0.45
N LYS A 481 18.52 23.60 0.43
CA LYS A 481 17.69 24.46 1.28
C LYS A 481 18.33 24.86 2.60
N ILE A 482 19.54 24.36 2.91
CA ILE A 482 20.26 24.76 4.13
C ILE A 482 20.71 26.19 4.01
N ASP A 483 20.23 27.07 4.89
CA ASP A 483 20.72 28.42 4.99
C ASP A 483 22.13 28.45 5.60
N LYS A 484 23.16 28.47 4.73
CA LYS A 484 24.57 28.49 5.11
C LYS A 484 24.97 29.74 5.89
N THR A 485 24.13 30.78 5.91
CA THR A 485 24.39 32.02 6.64
C THR A 485 24.03 31.94 8.12
N THR A 486 23.23 30.94 8.52
CA THR A 486 22.71 30.73 9.89
C THR A 486 23.62 29.88 10.77
N GLY A 487 24.80 29.49 10.29
CA GLY A 487 25.71 28.60 11.02
C GLY A 487 26.12 29.15 12.38
N HIS A 488 25.60 28.59 13.47
CA HIS A 488 26.03 28.90 14.83
C HIS A 488 27.04 27.85 15.30
N HIS A 489 28.18 28.32 15.80
CA HIS A 489 29.20 27.44 16.36
C HIS A 489 28.65 26.74 17.63
N PHE A 490 28.86 25.45 17.74
CA PHE A 490 28.59 24.69 18.96
C PHE A 490 29.83 23.91 19.41
N GLU A 491 29.98 23.77 20.72
CA GLU A 491 30.99 22.93 21.37
C GLU A 491 30.36 22.29 22.61
N GLY A 492 30.44 20.97 22.72
CA GLY A 492 29.85 20.27 23.85
C GLY A 492 30.12 18.77 23.85
N LYS A 493 29.91 18.12 25.00
CA LYS A 493 29.97 16.67 25.07
C LYS A 493 28.75 16.08 24.37
N LEU A 494 28.92 14.93 23.73
CA LEU A 494 27.81 14.19 23.12
C LEU A 494 26.66 13.96 24.12
N ALA A 495 26.97 13.68 25.37
CA ALA A 495 25.99 13.53 26.45
C ALA A 495 25.20 14.82 26.80
N ASN A 496 25.73 15.99 26.52
CA ASN A 496 25.06 17.28 26.83
C ASN A 496 23.96 17.63 25.81
N PHE A 497 23.95 16.98 24.67
CA PHE A 497 22.90 17.13 23.65
C PHE A 497 21.72 16.20 23.92
N GLU A 498 21.66 15.55 25.08
CA GLU A 498 20.68 14.50 25.42
C GLU A 498 20.62 13.35 24.39
N VAL A 499 21.70 13.17 23.63
CA VAL A 499 21.81 12.19 22.56
C VAL A 499 22.12 10.83 23.15
N ALA A 500 21.23 9.87 23.00
CA ALA A 500 21.40 8.49 23.48
C ALA A 500 22.34 7.68 22.58
N GLY A 501 22.58 8.13 21.35
CA GLY A 501 23.49 7.51 20.38
C GLY A 501 23.49 8.25 19.05
N ILE A 502 24.49 7.97 18.23
CA ILE A 502 24.54 8.40 16.84
C ILE A 502 24.64 7.15 16.00
N ARG A 503 23.71 6.98 15.09
CA ARG A 503 23.74 5.91 14.11
C ARG A 503 24.36 6.45 12.83
N ALA A 504 25.60 6.04 12.55
CA ALA A 504 26.17 6.25 11.24
C ALA A 504 25.46 5.29 10.26
N TYR A 505 25.10 5.79 9.09
CA TYR A 505 24.66 4.94 8.02
C TYR A 505 25.86 4.07 7.61
N GLU A 506 25.83 2.76 7.92
CA GLU A 506 26.84 1.84 7.46
C GLU A 506 26.87 1.82 5.95
N SER A 507 27.99 2.20 5.40
CA SER A 507 28.23 2.36 3.98
C SER A 507 28.29 1.02 3.25
N GLY A 508 27.23 0.67 2.56
CA GLY A 508 27.24 -0.30 1.48
C GLY A 508 26.85 0.30 0.13
N ALA A 509 26.11 1.39 0.14
CA ALA A 509 25.81 2.22 -1.02
C ALA A 509 26.35 3.60 -0.73
N ALA A 510 26.89 4.28 -1.74
CA ALA A 510 27.50 5.59 -1.64
C ALA A 510 26.63 6.53 -0.79
N ALA A 511 27.03 6.74 0.47
CA ALA A 511 26.47 7.79 1.27
C ALA A 511 26.67 9.10 0.48
N PRO A 512 25.64 9.94 0.29
CA PRO A 512 25.82 11.17 -0.44
C PRO A 512 26.90 11.97 0.24
N SER A 513 28.04 12.15 -0.45
CA SER A 513 29.11 13.01 0.03
C SER A 513 28.69 14.45 -0.22
N VAL A 514 28.35 15.16 0.85
CA VAL A 514 28.05 16.58 0.76
C VAL A 514 29.30 17.35 1.04
N GLY A 515 29.76 18.17 0.08
CA GLY A 515 30.80 19.12 0.29
C GLY A 515 30.27 20.35 1.04
N PHE A 516 30.48 20.42 2.35
CA PHE A 516 30.38 21.67 3.10
C PHE A 516 31.71 22.42 2.98
N GLU A 517 31.65 23.67 2.56
CA GLU A 517 32.81 24.53 2.39
C GLU A 517 33.92 24.00 1.44
N GLY A 518 33.57 23.14 0.48
CA GLY A 518 34.37 22.85 -0.72
C GLY A 518 35.48 21.83 -0.61
N LYS A 519 35.72 21.16 0.54
CA LYS A 519 36.86 20.23 0.67
C LYS A 519 36.67 18.98 1.47
N GLU A 520 35.57 18.77 2.22
CA GLU A 520 35.42 17.63 3.11
C GLU A 520 34.18 16.80 2.78
N SER A 521 34.33 15.48 2.75
CA SER A 521 33.21 14.56 2.60
C SER A 521 32.67 14.21 3.98
N TYR A 522 31.38 14.43 4.20
CA TYR A 522 30.68 14.07 5.44
C TYR A 522 29.86 12.82 5.25
N VAL A 523 29.72 12.02 6.32
CA VAL A 523 28.78 10.90 6.41
C VAL A 523 27.62 11.36 7.28
N PHE A 524 26.40 11.05 6.82
CA PHE A 524 25.21 11.38 7.59
C PHE A 524 24.98 10.38 8.71
N ALA A 525 24.59 10.91 9.86
CA ALA A 525 24.15 10.16 11.00
C ALA A 525 22.93 10.84 11.61
N THR A 526 22.15 10.10 12.37
CA THR A 526 21.03 10.66 13.13
C THR A 526 21.36 10.57 14.61
N ALA A 527 21.29 11.71 15.30
CA ALA A 527 21.44 11.77 16.73
C ALA A 527 20.08 11.51 17.42
N TYR A 528 20.05 10.66 18.42
CA TYR A 528 18.85 10.33 19.19
C TYR A 528 18.89 11.00 20.55
N GLY A 529 17.80 11.68 20.91
CA GLY A 529 17.58 12.15 22.27
C GLY A 529 17.36 10.99 23.27
N ARG A 530 17.51 11.23 24.58
CA ARG A 530 17.14 10.28 25.63
C ARG A 530 15.64 9.96 25.63
N ASN A 531 14.83 10.92 25.21
CA ASN A 531 13.43 10.70 24.86
C ASN A 531 13.45 10.34 23.37
N ALA A 532 12.95 9.17 22.99
CA ALA A 532 12.99 8.63 21.62
C ALA A 532 12.36 9.53 20.53
N ASN A 533 11.98 10.74 20.86
CA ASN A 533 11.22 11.68 20.05
C ASN A 533 12.06 12.80 19.47
N GLU A 534 13.38 12.81 19.70
CA GLU A 534 14.24 13.90 19.26
C GLU A 534 15.36 13.34 18.37
N THR A 535 15.15 13.38 17.06
CA THR A 535 16.18 13.02 16.11
C THR A 535 16.71 14.30 15.43
N ILE A 536 18.01 14.52 15.54
CA ILE A 536 18.69 15.64 14.91
C ILE A 536 19.60 15.07 13.82
N PRO A 537 19.47 15.50 12.57
CA PRO A 537 20.41 15.09 11.53
C PRO A 537 21.80 15.65 11.81
N VAL A 538 22.82 14.79 11.70
CA VAL A 538 24.21 15.11 11.99
C VAL A 538 25.07 14.74 10.79
N ALA A 539 25.88 15.69 10.31
CA ALA A 539 26.92 15.42 9.34
C ALA A 539 28.26 15.19 10.06
N LEU A 540 28.88 14.02 9.82
CA LEU A 540 30.13 13.61 10.43
C LEU A 540 31.24 13.47 9.40
N PRO A 541 32.50 13.86 9.73
CA PRO A 541 33.64 13.51 8.90
C PRO A 541 33.78 11.98 8.77
N LYS A 542 34.22 11.50 7.62
CA LYS A 542 34.32 10.05 7.32
C LYS A 542 35.16 9.24 8.33
N ASP A 543 36.10 9.89 8.99
CA ASP A 543 37.06 9.25 9.88
C ASP A 543 36.62 9.27 11.36
N VAL A 544 35.43 9.78 11.65
CA VAL A 544 34.94 9.94 13.02
C VAL A 544 33.96 8.83 13.37
N SER A 545 34.35 7.98 14.31
CA SER A 545 33.48 6.99 14.96
C SER A 545 33.01 7.53 16.30
N LEU A 546 31.70 7.64 16.51
CA LEU A 546 31.09 8.15 17.73
C LEU A 546 30.50 7.01 18.55
N THR A 547 31.35 6.31 19.27
CA THR A 547 30.95 5.20 20.14
C THR A 547 30.90 5.58 21.63
N ASP A 548 31.42 6.76 22.01
CA ASP A 548 31.56 7.16 23.41
C ASP A 548 30.79 8.44 23.72
N SER A 549 29.87 8.38 24.67
CA SER A 549 29.06 9.52 25.17
C SER A 549 29.89 10.67 25.75
N ALA A 550 31.15 10.42 26.12
CA ALA A 550 32.09 11.42 26.62
C ALA A 550 32.80 12.23 25.52
N THR A 551 32.62 11.87 24.25
CA THR A 551 33.27 12.56 23.13
C THR A 551 32.84 14.02 23.05
N MET A 552 33.83 14.93 23.00
CA MET A 552 33.59 16.36 22.74
C MET A 552 33.39 16.58 21.26
N LEU A 553 32.30 17.20 20.90
CA LEU A 553 31.97 17.60 19.53
C LEU A 553 32.09 19.09 19.39
N SER A 554 32.70 19.55 18.30
CA SER A 554 32.65 20.94 17.88
C SER A 554 32.26 21.02 16.41
N GLY A 555 31.49 22.02 16.06
CA GLY A 555 31.01 22.19 14.70
C GLY A 555 30.11 23.41 14.54
N ALA A 556 29.23 23.33 13.55
CA ALA A 556 28.25 24.38 13.29
C ALA A 556 26.84 23.76 13.17
N MET A 557 25.88 24.50 13.69
CA MET A 557 24.46 24.19 13.62
C MET A 557 23.81 25.10 12.59
N TYR A 558 23.14 24.52 11.60
CA TYR A 558 22.48 25.27 10.52
C TYR A 558 20.98 25.11 10.65
N SER A 559 20.24 26.17 10.33
CA SER A 559 18.79 26.09 10.16
C SER A 559 18.45 25.43 8.81
N VAL A 560 17.46 24.56 8.79
CA VAL A 560 16.92 23.95 7.57
C VAL A 560 15.47 24.42 7.45
N PRO A 561 15.21 25.59 6.82
CA PRO A 561 13.85 26.08 6.59
C PRO A 561 13.12 25.07 5.70
N GLU A 562 11.84 24.85 5.97
CA GLU A 562 10.95 23.92 5.25
C GLU A 562 11.31 22.42 5.37
N SER A 563 12.07 22.00 6.39
CA SER A 563 12.17 20.57 6.68
C SER A 563 10.90 20.08 7.37
N ASP A 564 10.38 18.93 6.95
CA ASP A 564 9.26 18.25 7.65
C ASP A 564 9.70 17.70 9.03
N SER A 565 10.93 17.96 9.43
CA SER A 565 11.49 17.58 10.70
C SER A 565 11.00 18.51 11.83
N GLN A 566 10.65 17.92 12.95
CA GLN A 566 10.29 18.62 14.20
C GLN A 566 11.42 19.59 14.67
N TYR A 567 12.64 19.37 14.20
CA TYR A 567 13.82 20.22 14.42
C TYR A 567 14.41 20.63 13.08
N PRO A 568 14.13 21.85 12.60
CA PRO A 568 14.68 22.35 11.35
C PRO A 568 16.17 22.75 11.52
N VAL A 569 16.98 21.82 12.01
CA VAL A 569 18.40 22.07 12.35
C VAL A 569 19.26 20.92 11.86
N LEU A 570 20.37 21.22 11.22
CA LEU A 570 21.44 20.29 10.87
C LEU A 570 22.68 20.57 11.72
N LEU A 571 23.20 19.56 12.43
CA LEU A 571 24.48 19.63 13.11
C LEU A 571 25.60 19.14 12.17
N VAL A 572 26.55 20.03 11.85
CA VAL A 572 27.75 19.68 11.11
C VAL A 572 28.92 19.60 12.09
N VAL A 573 29.37 18.37 12.40
CA VAL A 573 30.50 18.15 13.30
C VAL A 573 31.80 18.33 12.53
N LYS A 574 32.65 19.26 12.96
CA LYS A 574 33.99 19.51 12.37
C LYS A 574 35.09 18.73 13.07
N GLU A 575 34.98 18.56 14.38
CA GLU A 575 35.94 17.78 15.19
C GLU A 575 35.24 16.98 16.27
N ALA A 576 35.74 15.79 16.51
CA ALA A 576 35.34 14.93 17.63
C ALA A 576 36.62 14.51 18.40
N LYS A 577 36.72 14.89 19.68
CA LYS A 577 37.87 14.58 20.51
C LYS A 577 37.44 13.71 21.70
N PRO A 578 38.03 12.53 21.91
CA PRO A 578 37.78 11.77 23.11
C PRO A 578 38.24 12.54 24.34
N VAL A 579 37.38 12.66 25.35
CA VAL A 579 37.75 13.26 26.61
C VAL A 579 38.68 12.33 27.35
N LYS A 580 39.95 12.62 27.44
CA LYS A 580 40.87 11.91 28.36
C LYS A 580 40.36 12.14 29.79
N MET A 581 39.88 11.10 30.43
CA MET A 581 39.65 11.16 31.88
C MET A 581 41.00 11.44 32.55
N LYS A 582 41.03 12.52 33.32
CA LYS A 582 42.15 12.80 34.23
C LYS A 582 42.05 11.93 35.48
#